data_4bfd03749afaed6e1bd622bd8d0aedbc
#
_entry.id   4bfd03749afaed6e1bd622bd8d0aedbc
#
_cell.length_a   1.000
_cell.length_b   1.000
_cell.length_c   1.000
_cell.angle_alpha   90.00
_cell.angle_beta   90.00
_cell.angle_gamma   90.00
#
_symmetry.space_group_name_H-M   'P 1'
#
loop_
_entity.id
_entity.type
_entity.pdbx_description
1 polymer ?
#
loop_
_entity_poly.entity_id
_entity_poly.type
_entity_poly.pdbx_seq_one_letter_code
_entity_poly.pdbx_strand_id
1 'polypeptide(L)'
;MEIPAKFLGGISGELSAEEVEPYINNLLGSNGEEVHLDHEEDWVVDRLLHHSITDVWQKKINKVVRDNNLKDVAGDTSCRGNIKQFCLYENQEHQPNVSETLKLLDDDIINFVKLQIKDITIKNKIIDYDYDLEMTYAWTCIGQKGSFHVPHTHSRDYPTDVLSTTIYLQTKPLPKDKIDSGLFYYIWRDDRSKIEYIEPEDGMMLLFPNWLAHGTIPQHTGKRQTFNLSFKVVKK
;
A
#
# COMPACT_ATOMS: atom_id res chain seq x y z
N MET A 1 20.56 -13.43 -7.92
CA MET A 1 19.27 -13.04 -8.56
C MET A 1 19.56 -11.76 -9.33
N GLU A 2 19.40 -11.74 -10.64
CA GLU A 2 19.48 -10.49 -11.39
C GLU A 2 18.16 -9.75 -11.22
N ILE A 3 18.20 -8.61 -10.55
CA ILE A 3 17.06 -7.70 -10.51
C ILE A 3 16.89 -7.17 -11.94
N PRO A 4 15.68 -7.23 -12.52
CA PRO A 4 15.47 -6.75 -13.88
C PRO A 4 16.00 -5.33 -14.04
N ALA A 5 16.69 -5.03 -15.14
CA ALA A 5 17.29 -3.72 -15.40
C ALA A 5 16.27 -2.57 -15.35
N LYS A 6 14.97 -2.86 -15.54
CA LYS A 6 13.84 -1.94 -15.30
C LYS A 6 13.74 -1.44 -13.84
N PHE A 7 14.20 -2.23 -12.89
CA PHE A 7 14.18 -1.87 -11.47
C PHE A 7 15.25 -0.83 -11.13
N LEU A 8 16.35 -0.83 -11.85
CA LEU A 8 17.53 0.00 -11.58
C LEU A 8 17.54 1.31 -12.40
N GLY A 9 16.77 1.36 -13.48
CA GLY A 9 16.86 2.43 -14.49
C GLY A 9 16.20 3.78 -14.15
N GLY A 10 15.73 3.99 -12.93
CA GLY A 10 15.03 5.24 -12.53
C GLY A 10 15.70 6.03 -11.41
N ILE A 11 16.75 5.52 -10.82
CA ILE A 11 17.47 6.14 -9.72
C ILE A 11 18.71 6.81 -10.33
N SER A 12 18.81 8.12 -10.21
CA SER A 12 20.06 8.82 -10.47
C SER A 12 21.02 8.58 -9.29
N GLY A 13 21.65 7.42 -9.34
CA GLY A 13 22.47 6.80 -8.32
C GLY A 13 22.05 5.33 -8.29
N GLU A 14 22.72 4.51 -9.12
CA GLU A 14 22.49 3.08 -9.22
C GLU A 14 22.61 2.46 -7.81
N LEU A 15 21.49 2.04 -7.21
CA LEU A 15 21.55 1.08 -6.13
C LEU A 15 22.02 -0.23 -6.74
N SER A 16 23.20 -0.71 -6.34
CA SER A 16 23.71 -1.99 -6.74
C SER A 16 22.79 -3.11 -6.22
N ALA A 17 22.84 -4.28 -6.84
CA ALA A 17 22.14 -5.46 -6.35
C ALA A 17 22.46 -5.72 -4.86
N GLU A 18 23.69 -5.44 -4.44
CA GLU A 18 24.16 -5.56 -3.06
C GLU A 18 23.49 -4.58 -2.09
N GLU A 19 23.07 -3.39 -2.56
CA GLU A 19 22.36 -2.40 -1.75
C GLU A 19 20.85 -2.72 -1.63
N VAL A 20 20.28 -3.44 -2.59
CA VAL A 20 18.87 -3.88 -2.59
C VAL A 20 18.71 -5.23 -1.88
N GLU A 21 19.71 -6.11 -1.94
CA GLU A 21 19.70 -7.44 -1.33
C GLU A 21 19.39 -7.45 0.18
N PRO A 22 19.92 -6.53 1.02
CA PRO A 22 19.55 -6.45 2.43
C PRO A 22 18.06 -6.11 2.66
N TYR A 23 17.45 -5.32 1.76
CA TYR A 23 16.01 -5.01 1.85
C TYR A 23 15.17 -6.23 1.48
N ILE A 24 15.57 -6.95 0.44
CA ILE A 24 14.91 -8.20 0.01
C ILE A 24 15.08 -9.28 1.10
N ASN A 25 16.28 -9.48 1.61
CA ASN A 25 16.56 -10.49 2.64
C ASN A 25 15.89 -10.18 3.98
N ASN A 26 15.78 -8.90 4.38
CA ASN A 26 15.02 -8.48 5.56
C ASN A 26 13.50 -8.69 5.39
N LEU A 27 12.98 -8.54 4.19
CA LEU A 27 11.57 -8.80 3.87
C LEU A 27 11.22 -10.29 3.94
N LEU A 28 12.20 -11.15 3.70
CA LEU A 28 12.02 -12.58 3.49
C LEU A 28 12.50 -13.43 4.68
N GLY A 29 13.05 -12.81 5.73
CA GLY A 29 13.71 -13.45 6.86
C GLY A 29 12.93 -13.49 8.18
N SER A 30 11.71 -12.96 8.26
CA SER A 30 10.94 -13.05 9.50
C SER A 30 10.18 -14.37 9.60
N ASN A 31 10.73 -15.31 10.37
CA ASN A 31 10.03 -16.51 10.85
C ASN A 31 8.98 -16.09 11.90
N GLY A 32 7.86 -15.52 11.47
CA GLY A 32 6.66 -15.37 12.28
C GLY A 32 5.80 -16.62 12.14
N GLU A 33 5.23 -17.10 13.23
CA GLU A 33 4.25 -18.19 13.19
C GLU A 33 3.14 -17.87 12.22
N GLU A 34 2.95 -18.77 11.25
CA GLU A 34 1.99 -18.62 10.15
C GLU A 34 0.56 -18.80 10.68
N VAL A 35 -0.19 -17.71 10.73
CA VAL A 35 -1.66 -17.83 10.62
C VAL A 35 -1.97 -17.79 9.13
N HIS A 36 -2.26 -18.95 8.58
CA HIS A 36 -2.59 -19.09 7.17
C HIS A 36 -3.94 -18.44 6.88
N LEU A 37 -3.93 -17.37 6.08
CA LEU A 37 -4.96 -17.30 5.06
C LEU A 37 -4.60 -18.44 4.09
N ASP A 38 -5.40 -19.49 4.07
CA ASP A 38 -5.16 -20.70 3.29
C ASP A 38 -5.25 -20.43 1.78
N HIS A 39 -4.30 -19.70 1.26
CA HIS A 39 -4.18 -19.47 -0.17
C HIS A 39 -2.76 -19.74 -0.61
N GLU A 40 -2.64 -20.76 -1.44
CA GLU A 40 -1.40 -21.17 -2.09
C GLU A 40 -0.88 -20.13 -3.10
N GLU A 41 -1.63 -19.04 -3.34
CA GLU A 41 -1.29 -18.05 -4.37
C GLU A 41 -1.24 -16.62 -3.80
N ASP A 42 -0.18 -15.90 -4.16
CA ASP A 42 -0.06 -14.45 -3.96
C ASP A 42 -1.12 -13.75 -4.81
N TRP A 43 -2.04 -13.02 -4.18
CA TRP A 43 -3.13 -12.37 -4.89
C TRP A 43 -3.15 -10.86 -4.67
N VAL A 44 -3.40 -10.16 -5.74
CA VAL A 44 -3.76 -8.75 -5.75
C VAL A 44 -5.05 -8.61 -6.54
N VAL A 45 -6.05 -7.97 -5.95
CA VAL A 45 -7.33 -7.70 -6.62
C VAL A 45 -7.48 -6.20 -6.76
N ASP A 46 -7.81 -5.77 -7.97
CA ASP A 46 -8.11 -4.39 -8.27
C ASP A 46 -9.63 -4.15 -8.40
N ARG A 47 -10.04 -2.93 -8.10
CA ARG A 47 -11.39 -2.43 -8.30
C ARG A 47 -11.35 -0.94 -8.62
N LEU A 48 -12.15 -0.53 -9.61
CA LEU A 48 -12.31 0.88 -9.92
C LEU A 48 -13.47 1.48 -9.10
N LEU A 49 -13.16 2.50 -8.31
CA LEU A 49 -14.15 3.31 -7.59
C LEU A 49 -14.57 4.50 -8.45
N HIS A 50 -15.79 4.97 -8.28
CA HIS A 50 -16.28 6.12 -9.04
C HIS A 50 -15.53 7.41 -8.68
N HIS A 51 -15.11 8.19 -9.66
CA HIS A 51 -14.33 9.42 -9.48
C HIS A 51 -14.91 10.40 -8.48
N SER A 52 -16.24 10.58 -8.45
CA SER A 52 -16.88 11.50 -7.50
C SER A 52 -16.60 11.12 -6.03
N ILE A 53 -16.41 9.84 -5.73
CA ILE A 53 -16.08 9.35 -4.39
C ILE A 53 -14.64 9.71 -4.07
N THR A 54 -13.72 9.39 -4.94
CA THR A 54 -12.28 9.62 -4.70
C THR A 54 -11.94 11.11 -4.67
N ASP A 55 -12.59 11.93 -5.47
CA ASP A 55 -12.46 13.40 -5.43
C ASP A 55 -12.91 14.00 -4.09
N VAL A 56 -14.03 13.51 -3.55
CA VAL A 56 -14.50 13.93 -2.22
C VAL A 56 -13.52 13.52 -1.14
N TRP A 57 -13.03 12.28 -1.19
CA TRP A 57 -12.07 11.78 -0.22
C TRP A 57 -10.75 12.53 -0.30
N GLN A 58 -10.24 12.82 -1.50
CA GLN A 58 -9.02 13.61 -1.66
C GLN A 58 -9.14 14.97 -0.97
N LYS A 59 -10.25 15.67 -1.18
CA LYS A 59 -10.50 16.98 -0.55
C LYS A 59 -10.58 16.86 0.97
N LYS A 60 -11.31 15.87 1.49
CA LYS A 60 -11.44 15.62 2.94
C LYS A 60 -10.09 15.28 3.56
N ILE A 61 -9.33 14.34 2.99
CA ILE A 61 -8.02 13.92 3.48
C ILE A 61 -7.03 15.08 3.47
N ASN A 62 -6.97 15.86 2.38
CA ASN A 62 -6.11 17.03 2.30
C ASN A 62 -6.49 18.11 3.34
N LYS A 63 -7.78 18.25 3.65
CA LYS A 63 -8.26 19.13 4.71
C LYS A 63 -7.80 18.64 6.08
N VAL A 64 -7.96 17.35 6.37
CA VAL A 64 -7.51 16.72 7.63
C VAL A 64 -6.01 16.92 7.84
N VAL A 65 -5.18 16.65 6.83
CA VAL A 65 -3.72 16.84 6.89
C VAL A 65 -3.36 18.28 7.25
N ARG A 66 -3.99 19.24 6.60
CA ARG A 66 -3.72 20.67 6.82
C ARG A 66 -4.23 21.15 8.18
N ASP A 67 -5.49 20.87 8.50
CA ASP A 67 -6.16 21.44 9.69
C ASP A 67 -5.57 20.86 10.99
N ASN A 68 -5.04 19.65 10.96
CA ASN A 68 -4.37 19.02 12.11
C ASN A 68 -2.84 19.22 12.09
N ASN A 69 -2.30 19.95 11.11
CA ASN A 69 -0.86 20.17 10.95
C ASN A 69 -0.03 18.87 11.06
N LEU A 70 -0.47 17.82 10.36
CA LEU A 70 0.14 16.50 10.47
C LEU A 70 1.60 16.51 10.03
N LYS A 71 2.44 15.80 10.77
CA LYS A 71 3.85 15.66 10.45
C LYS A 71 4.04 14.71 9.27
N ASP A 72 4.97 15.07 8.40
CA ASP A 72 5.47 14.19 7.35
C ASP A 72 6.39 13.13 7.97
N VAL A 73 6.02 11.86 7.80
CA VAL A 73 6.76 10.70 8.33
C VAL A 73 7.41 9.86 7.22
N ALA A 74 7.45 10.37 5.99
CA ALA A 74 8.00 9.61 4.85
C ALA A 74 9.45 9.13 5.06
N GLY A 75 10.26 9.88 5.79
CA GLY A 75 11.64 9.53 6.10
C GLY A 75 11.79 8.25 6.93
N ASP A 76 10.78 7.89 7.71
CA ASP A 76 10.77 6.74 8.61
C ASP A 76 10.09 5.50 7.99
N THR A 77 9.74 5.57 6.71
CA THR A 77 8.98 4.54 6.01
C THR A 77 9.70 4.03 4.76
N SER A 78 8.98 3.25 3.93
CA SER A 78 9.45 2.78 2.62
C SER A 78 9.49 3.88 1.54
N CYS A 79 9.04 5.09 1.84
CA CYS A 79 9.01 6.22 0.92
C CYS A 79 10.41 6.70 0.57
N ARG A 80 10.63 7.04 -0.70
CA ARG A 80 11.89 7.60 -1.21
C ARG A 80 11.61 8.69 -2.25
N GLY A 81 12.57 9.59 -2.40
CA GLY A 81 12.47 10.72 -3.32
C GLY A 81 11.51 11.79 -2.82
N ASN A 82 10.85 12.48 -3.75
CA ASN A 82 9.96 13.60 -3.43
C ASN A 82 8.54 13.14 -3.07
N ILE A 83 8.40 12.50 -1.91
CA ILE A 83 7.14 11.98 -1.39
C ILE A 83 6.96 12.43 0.06
N LYS A 84 5.71 12.64 0.46
CA LYS A 84 5.27 12.90 1.83
C LYS A 84 4.28 11.84 2.26
N GLN A 85 4.35 11.44 3.52
CA GLN A 85 3.41 10.51 4.14
C GLN A 85 2.82 11.10 5.42
N PHE A 86 1.50 10.96 5.59
CA PHE A 86 0.78 11.46 6.75
C PHE A 86 -0.09 10.35 7.34
N CYS A 87 0.05 10.10 8.63
CA CYS A 87 -0.80 9.18 9.37
C CYS A 87 -2.18 9.80 9.61
N LEU A 88 -3.25 9.06 9.34
CA LEU A 88 -4.65 9.48 9.49
C LEU A 88 -5.41 8.67 10.55
N TYR A 89 -4.97 7.45 10.78
CA TYR A 89 -5.49 6.56 11.80
C TYR A 89 -4.40 5.59 12.25
N GLU A 90 -4.31 5.40 13.55
CA GLU A 90 -3.38 4.50 14.18
C GLU A 90 -4.02 4.00 15.49
N ASN A 91 -4.19 2.69 15.63
CA ASN A 91 -4.79 2.10 16.81
C ASN A 91 -3.72 1.60 17.77
N GLN A 92 -3.72 2.09 19.00
CA GLN A 92 -2.75 1.69 20.03
C GLN A 92 -2.74 0.18 20.31
N GLU A 93 -3.88 -0.51 20.22
CA GLU A 93 -3.95 -1.96 20.43
C GLU A 93 -3.19 -2.76 19.38
N HIS A 94 -3.08 -2.21 18.17
CA HIS A 94 -2.39 -2.84 17.05
C HIS A 94 -1.01 -2.22 16.79
N GLN A 95 -0.72 -1.06 17.39
CA GLN A 95 0.53 -0.31 17.30
C GLN A 95 1.02 0.05 18.70
N PRO A 96 1.68 -0.87 19.42
CA PRO A 96 2.06 -0.65 20.83
C PRO A 96 3.03 0.53 21.05
N ASN A 97 3.64 1.04 19.98
CA ASN A 97 4.53 2.20 20.04
C ASN A 97 3.82 3.55 19.99
N VAL A 98 2.50 3.57 19.81
CA VAL A 98 1.68 4.80 19.84
C VAL A 98 1.14 5.01 21.25
N SER A 99 1.26 6.24 21.76
CA SER A 99 0.79 6.58 23.10
C SER A 99 -0.74 6.66 23.20
N GLU A 100 -1.41 6.98 22.10
CA GLU A 100 -2.88 7.16 22.03
C GLU A 100 -3.39 6.78 20.65
N THR A 101 -4.65 6.33 20.58
CA THR A 101 -5.31 6.06 19.29
C THR A 101 -5.56 7.36 18.53
N LEU A 102 -4.97 7.48 17.34
CA LEU A 102 -5.22 8.57 16.40
C LEU A 102 -6.40 8.21 15.50
N LYS A 103 -7.47 9.02 15.51
CA LYS A 103 -8.66 8.84 14.66
C LYS A 103 -9.05 10.15 13.99
N LEU A 104 -8.63 10.36 12.75
CA LEU A 104 -8.89 11.56 11.96
C LEU A 104 -9.79 11.32 10.74
N LEU A 105 -10.20 10.08 10.50
CA LEU A 105 -11.04 9.69 9.37
C LEU A 105 -12.51 9.59 9.77
N ASP A 106 -13.40 9.97 8.85
CA ASP A 106 -14.83 9.77 8.98
C ASP A 106 -15.18 8.27 8.93
N ASP A 107 -16.06 7.82 9.81
CA ASP A 107 -16.53 6.43 9.84
C ASP A 107 -17.19 6.00 8.52
N ASP A 108 -17.84 6.92 7.80
CA ASP A 108 -18.44 6.65 6.49
C ASP A 108 -17.41 6.18 5.45
N ILE A 109 -16.21 6.78 5.43
CA ILE A 109 -15.12 6.38 4.54
C ILE A 109 -14.65 4.97 4.91
N ILE A 110 -14.43 4.74 6.20
CA ILE A 110 -13.96 3.45 6.73
C ILE A 110 -14.97 2.34 6.40
N ASN A 111 -16.24 2.58 6.69
CA ASN A 111 -17.31 1.62 6.44
C ASN A 111 -17.49 1.33 4.95
N PHE A 112 -17.37 2.34 4.08
CA PHE A 112 -17.41 2.13 2.64
C PHE A 112 -16.27 1.21 2.18
N VAL A 113 -15.04 1.45 2.63
CA VAL A 113 -13.88 0.61 2.26
C VAL A 113 -14.07 -0.81 2.79
N LYS A 114 -14.55 -1.00 4.03
CA LYS A 114 -14.88 -2.33 4.57
C LYS A 114 -15.90 -3.08 3.70
N LEU A 115 -16.93 -2.40 3.21
CA LEU A 115 -17.92 -3.00 2.31
C LEU A 115 -17.29 -3.42 0.98
N GLN A 116 -16.39 -2.59 0.41
CA GLN A 116 -15.67 -2.96 -0.82
C GLN A 116 -14.78 -4.19 -0.60
N ILE A 117 -14.05 -4.25 0.51
CA ILE A 117 -13.21 -5.40 0.85
C ILE A 117 -14.08 -6.67 0.97
N LYS A 118 -15.18 -6.60 1.72
CA LYS A 118 -16.09 -7.76 1.88
C LYS A 118 -16.65 -8.24 0.55
N ASP A 119 -17.08 -7.33 -0.32
CA ASP A 119 -17.59 -7.70 -1.66
C ASP A 119 -16.50 -8.34 -2.53
N ILE A 120 -15.27 -7.81 -2.52
CA ILE A 120 -14.13 -8.37 -3.26
C ILE A 120 -13.79 -9.77 -2.75
N THR A 121 -13.64 -9.94 -1.44
CA THR A 121 -13.22 -11.22 -0.85
C THR A 121 -14.26 -12.31 -1.04
N ILE A 122 -15.56 -11.99 -0.99
CA ILE A 122 -16.66 -12.92 -1.28
C ILE A 122 -16.65 -13.33 -2.76
N LYS A 123 -16.61 -12.35 -3.67
CA LYS A 123 -16.65 -12.61 -5.12
C LYS A 123 -15.49 -13.45 -5.61
N ASN A 124 -14.31 -13.22 -5.06
CA ASN A 124 -13.08 -13.93 -5.42
C ASN A 124 -12.81 -15.16 -4.56
N LYS A 125 -13.72 -15.48 -3.60
CA LYS A 125 -13.58 -16.61 -2.67
C LYS A 125 -12.26 -16.60 -1.88
N ILE A 126 -11.78 -15.41 -1.52
CA ILE A 126 -10.52 -15.22 -0.80
C ILE A 126 -10.67 -15.62 0.67
N ILE A 127 -11.84 -15.34 1.27
CA ILE A 127 -12.17 -15.72 2.65
C ILE A 127 -13.47 -16.48 2.61
N ASP A 128 -13.49 -17.70 3.11
CA ASP A 128 -14.60 -18.66 3.03
C ASP A 128 -15.40 -18.79 4.35
N TYR A 129 -15.08 -17.96 5.36
CA TYR A 129 -15.77 -17.92 6.66
C TYR A 129 -16.35 -16.53 6.96
N ASP A 130 -17.29 -16.46 7.91
CA ASP A 130 -17.84 -15.17 8.37
C ASP A 130 -16.80 -14.41 9.22
N TYR A 131 -16.63 -13.14 8.93
CA TYR A 131 -15.61 -12.28 9.55
C TYR A 131 -16.03 -10.81 9.63
N ASP A 132 -15.39 -10.10 10.52
CA ASP A 132 -15.37 -8.63 10.55
C ASP A 132 -14.00 -8.07 10.20
N LEU A 133 -13.96 -6.76 9.95
CA LEU A 133 -12.76 -6.01 9.65
C LEU A 133 -12.53 -4.94 10.72
N GLU A 134 -11.38 -4.99 11.36
CA GLU A 134 -10.93 -3.96 12.29
C GLU A 134 -9.83 -3.15 11.63
N MET A 135 -10.01 -1.83 11.51
CA MET A 135 -8.97 -0.96 10.96
C MET A 135 -7.80 -0.85 11.94
N THR A 136 -6.60 -1.12 11.45
CA THR A 136 -5.38 -1.07 12.26
C THR A 136 -4.57 0.19 11.98
N TYR A 137 -4.52 0.61 10.71
CA TYR A 137 -3.73 1.74 10.26
C TYR A 137 -4.33 2.40 9.02
N ALA A 138 -4.20 3.73 8.90
CA ALA A 138 -4.51 4.44 7.66
C ALA A 138 -3.59 5.63 7.46
N TRP A 139 -3.16 5.84 6.21
CA TRP A 139 -2.27 6.93 5.84
C TRP A 139 -2.50 7.40 4.41
N THR A 140 -2.02 8.59 4.10
CA THR A 140 -1.98 9.10 2.73
C THR A 140 -0.56 9.41 2.33
N CYS A 141 -0.20 9.08 1.08
CA CYS A 141 1.07 9.45 0.47
C CYS A 141 0.83 10.46 -0.65
N ILE A 142 1.64 11.51 -0.68
CA ILE A 142 1.61 12.54 -1.73
C ILE A 142 2.98 12.57 -2.38
N GLY A 143 3.09 11.94 -3.55
CA GLY A 143 4.31 11.85 -4.34
C GLY A 143 4.34 12.82 -5.51
N GLN A 144 5.53 13.32 -5.83
CA GLN A 144 5.82 14.12 -7.01
C GLN A 144 6.88 13.40 -7.87
N LYS A 145 7.37 14.06 -8.92
CA LYS A 145 8.44 13.53 -9.76
C LYS A 145 9.61 13.00 -8.90
N GLY A 146 10.06 11.78 -9.17
CA GLY A 146 11.12 11.08 -8.45
C GLY A 146 10.66 10.34 -7.20
N SER A 147 9.36 10.37 -6.87
CA SER A 147 8.82 9.62 -5.73
C SER A 147 8.61 8.14 -6.05
N PHE A 148 8.91 7.27 -5.10
CA PHE A 148 8.66 5.83 -5.17
C PHE A 148 8.63 5.21 -3.78
N HIS A 149 8.22 3.93 -3.71
CA HIS A 149 8.36 3.10 -2.52
C HIS A 149 9.31 1.96 -2.84
N VAL A 150 10.32 1.77 -1.99
CA VAL A 150 11.16 0.57 -2.06
C VAL A 150 10.33 -0.68 -1.77
N PRO A 151 10.78 -1.88 -2.15
CA PRO A 151 10.10 -3.12 -1.79
C PRO A 151 9.93 -3.21 -0.27
N HIS A 152 8.72 -3.48 0.18
CA HIS A 152 8.39 -3.64 1.60
C HIS A 152 7.16 -4.50 1.78
N THR A 153 6.96 -4.97 3.01
CA THR A 153 5.72 -5.61 3.48
C THR A 153 5.17 -4.79 4.64
N HIS A 154 3.91 -5.03 5.00
CA HIS A 154 3.33 -4.46 6.22
C HIS A 154 3.31 -5.48 7.38
N SER A 155 3.96 -6.64 7.21
CA SER A 155 3.91 -7.77 8.14
C SER A 155 4.88 -7.69 9.33
N ARG A 156 5.78 -6.70 9.37
CA ARG A 156 6.85 -6.67 10.37
C ARG A 156 6.35 -6.57 11.81
N ASP A 157 5.17 -5.97 12.00
CA ASP A 157 4.58 -5.67 13.29
C ASP A 157 3.12 -6.17 13.43
N TYR A 158 2.61 -6.92 12.44
CA TYR A 158 1.21 -7.36 12.41
C TYR A 158 1.05 -8.84 12.15
N PRO A 159 0.01 -9.45 12.76
CA PRO A 159 -0.39 -10.82 12.44
C PRO A 159 -0.69 -10.98 10.94
N THR A 160 -0.56 -12.20 10.45
CA THR A 160 -0.75 -12.56 9.02
C THR A 160 -2.18 -12.44 8.51
N ASP A 161 -3.12 -12.17 9.40
CA ASP A 161 -4.56 -11.98 9.14
C ASP A 161 -4.93 -10.53 8.74
N VAL A 162 -3.98 -9.73 8.27
CA VAL A 162 -4.23 -8.33 7.89
C VAL A 162 -4.26 -8.15 6.38
N LEU A 163 -5.30 -7.45 5.92
CA LEU A 163 -5.48 -7.01 4.54
C LEU A 163 -5.07 -5.55 4.39
N SER A 164 -4.35 -5.24 3.32
CA SER A 164 -3.96 -3.88 2.96
C SER A 164 -4.67 -3.42 1.70
N THR A 165 -5.01 -2.12 1.67
CA THR A 165 -5.54 -1.47 0.49
C THR A 165 -4.71 -0.26 0.11
N THR A 166 -4.58 -0.02 -1.19
CA THR A 166 -4.07 1.23 -1.76
C THR A 166 -5.12 1.79 -2.70
N ILE A 167 -5.61 2.99 -2.42
CA ILE A 167 -6.62 3.68 -3.23
C ILE A 167 -5.95 4.88 -3.88
N TYR A 168 -5.94 4.92 -5.20
CA TYR A 168 -5.36 6.01 -5.99
C TYR A 168 -6.37 7.16 -6.09
N LEU A 169 -6.17 8.20 -5.29
CA LEU A 169 -7.00 9.40 -5.28
C LEU A 169 -6.68 10.35 -6.43
N GLN A 170 -5.42 10.35 -6.85
CA GLN A 170 -4.93 11.13 -7.96
C GLN A 170 -3.72 10.44 -8.57
N THR A 171 -3.81 10.17 -9.86
CA THR A 171 -2.68 9.82 -10.72
C THR A 171 -2.63 10.82 -11.86
N LYS A 172 -1.46 11.08 -12.43
CA LYS A 172 -1.42 11.74 -13.73
C LYS A 172 -1.21 10.69 -14.80
N PRO A 173 -1.93 10.79 -15.92
CA PRO A 173 -1.71 9.88 -17.03
C PRO A 173 -0.23 9.92 -17.41
N LEU A 174 0.34 8.74 -17.63
CA LEU A 174 1.72 8.61 -18.08
C LEU A 174 1.87 9.23 -19.45
N PRO A 175 2.97 9.96 -19.72
CA PRO A 175 3.35 10.26 -21.08
C PRO A 175 3.45 8.94 -21.86
N LYS A 176 2.92 8.89 -23.08
CA LYS A 176 2.89 7.68 -23.92
C LYS A 176 4.28 7.06 -24.18
N ASP A 177 5.34 7.83 -23.98
CA ASP A 177 6.75 7.46 -24.13
C ASP A 177 7.41 6.97 -22.83
N LYS A 178 6.67 6.94 -21.70
CA LYS A 178 7.20 6.57 -20.36
C LYS A 178 6.31 5.56 -19.66
N ILE A 179 6.22 4.39 -20.24
CA ILE A 179 5.32 3.31 -19.85
C ILE A 179 5.55 2.83 -18.41
N ASP A 180 6.77 2.96 -17.87
CA ASP A 180 7.14 2.40 -16.56
C ASP A 180 7.02 3.40 -15.39
N SER A 181 6.47 4.60 -15.59
CA SER A 181 6.44 5.63 -14.56
C SER A 181 5.35 5.35 -13.51
N GLY A 182 5.75 5.23 -12.25
CA GLY A 182 4.81 5.16 -11.13
C GLY A 182 4.00 3.87 -11.02
N LEU A 183 4.38 2.81 -11.74
CA LEU A 183 3.73 1.51 -11.65
C LEU A 183 3.77 1.01 -10.20
N PHE A 184 2.69 0.40 -9.75
CA PHE A 184 2.71 -0.49 -8.61
C PHE A 184 3.31 -1.81 -9.06
N TYR A 185 4.13 -2.44 -8.21
CA TYR A 185 4.63 -3.79 -8.44
C TYR A 185 4.53 -4.61 -7.17
N TYR A 186 4.42 -5.92 -7.35
CA TYR A 186 4.55 -6.87 -6.26
C TYR A 186 5.42 -8.06 -6.68
N ILE A 187 6.01 -8.71 -5.69
CA ILE A 187 6.95 -9.81 -5.85
C ILE A 187 6.27 -11.06 -5.33
N TRP A 188 6.23 -12.11 -6.15
CA TRP A 188 5.65 -13.38 -5.78
C TRP A 188 6.43 -14.02 -4.62
N ARG A 189 5.71 -14.52 -3.61
CA ARG A 189 6.30 -15.16 -2.43
C ARG A 189 7.08 -16.43 -2.82
N ASP A 190 6.45 -17.29 -3.62
CA ASP A 190 6.97 -18.61 -3.99
C ASP A 190 7.97 -18.54 -5.14
N ASP A 191 7.91 -17.51 -5.96
CA ASP A 191 8.86 -17.26 -7.05
C ASP A 191 9.31 -15.80 -7.06
N ARG A 192 10.34 -15.50 -6.29
CA ARG A 192 10.92 -14.16 -6.15
C ARG A 192 11.49 -13.56 -7.44
N SER A 193 11.69 -14.38 -8.48
CA SER A 193 12.06 -13.88 -9.79
C SER A 193 10.86 -13.31 -10.56
N LYS A 194 9.64 -13.61 -10.10
CA LYS A 194 8.41 -13.16 -10.72
C LYS A 194 7.92 -11.85 -10.08
N ILE A 195 7.91 -10.79 -10.87
CA ILE A 195 7.42 -9.47 -10.48
C ILE A 195 6.28 -9.09 -11.42
N GLU A 196 5.14 -8.75 -10.83
CA GLU A 196 3.99 -8.25 -11.57
C GLU A 196 3.87 -6.75 -11.43
N TYR A 197 3.39 -6.09 -12.49
CA TYR A 197 3.24 -4.64 -12.55
C TYR A 197 1.81 -4.26 -12.86
N ILE A 198 1.30 -3.27 -12.11
CA ILE A 198 -0.04 -2.72 -12.29
C ILE A 198 0.11 -1.23 -12.60
N GLU A 199 -0.48 -0.78 -13.70
CA GLU A 199 -0.58 0.64 -14.02
C GLU A 199 -1.72 1.26 -13.21
N PRO A 200 -1.42 2.23 -12.30
CA PRO A 200 -2.45 2.82 -11.48
C PRO A 200 -3.26 3.87 -12.25
N GLU A 201 -4.56 3.88 -12.02
CA GLU A 201 -5.48 4.90 -12.54
C GLU A 201 -6.29 5.56 -11.42
N ASP A 202 -6.84 6.74 -11.70
CA ASP A 202 -7.65 7.48 -10.72
C ASP A 202 -8.88 6.66 -10.32
N GLY A 203 -9.06 6.45 -9.02
CA GLY A 203 -10.13 5.62 -8.48
C GLY A 203 -9.77 4.15 -8.29
N MET A 204 -8.64 3.69 -8.79
CA MET A 204 -8.23 2.30 -8.58
C MET A 204 -8.00 2.02 -7.10
N MET A 205 -8.59 0.95 -6.60
CA MET A 205 -8.36 0.37 -5.30
C MET A 205 -7.69 -0.99 -5.49
N LEU A 206 -6.50 -1.16 -4.96
CA LEU A 206 -5.83 -2.46 -4.86
C LEU A 206 -6.09 -3.05 -3.48
N LEU A 207 -6.40 -4.34 -3.42
CA LEU A 207 -6.52 -5.13 -2.20
C LEU A 207 -5.51 -6.27 -2.25
N PHE A 208 -4.71 -6.44 -1.21
CA PHE A 208 -3.68 -7.47 -1.12
C PHE A 208 -3.40 -7.85 0.34
N PRO A 209 -2.83 -9.04 0.59
CA PRO A 209 -2.46 -9.45 1.94
C PRO A 209 -1.27 -8.61 2.46
N ASN A 210 -1.24 -8.42 3.76
CA ASN A 210 -0.24 -7.58 4.44
C ASN A 210 1.21 -8.05 4.26
N TRP A 211 1.40 -9.36 4.08
CA TRP A 211 2.71 -9.97 3.88
C TRP A 211 3.25 -9.86 2.45
N LEU A 212 2.44 -9.40 1.47
CA LEU A 212 2.86 -9.28 0.08
C LEU A 212 3.95 -8.21 -0.06
N ALA A 213 5.12 -8.61 -0.56
CA ALA A 213 6.20 -7.68 -0.87
C ALA A 213 5.83 -6.84 -2.10
N HIS A 214 5.75 -5.52 -1.93
CA HIS A 214 5.34 -4.60 -2.98
C HIS A 214 6.05 -3.26 -2.90
N GLY A 215 5.91 -2.47 -3.95
CA GLY A 215 6.47 -1.12 -4.02
C GLY A 215 5.96 -0.36 -5.25
N THR A 216 6.63 0.73 -5.58
CA THR A 216 6.29 1.50 -6.79
C THR A 216 7.54 1.93 -7.54
N ILE A 217 7.45 1.89 -8.88
CA ILE A 217 8.48 2.45 -9.75
C ILE A 217 8.54 3.98 -9.58
N PRO A 218 9.73 4.61 -9.69
CA PRO A 218 9.86 6.05 -9.62
C PRO A 218 8.94 6.78 -10.59
N GLN A 219 8.25 7.79 -10.08
CA GLN A 219 7.33 8.61 -10.87
C GLN A 219 8.08 9.64 -11.70
N HIS A 220 7.97 9.58 -13.01
CA HIS A 220 8.69 10.51 -13.89
C HIS A 220 8.01 11.87 -14.02
N THR A 221 6.70 11.96 -13.84
CA THR A 221 5.94 13.19 -14.03
C THR A 221 4.80 13.33 -13.03
N GLY A 222 4.36 14.55 -12.85
CA GLY A 222 3.11 14.87 -12.19
C GLY A 222 3.08 14.65 -10.68
N LYS A 223 1.89 14.51 -10.16
CA LYS A 223 1.58 14.28 -8.75
C LYS A 223 0.74 13.02 -8.62
N ARG A 224 1.05 12.20 -7.65
CA ARG A 224 0.24 11.03 -7.25
C ARG A 224 -0.16 11.20 -5.80
N GLN A 225 -1.39 10.89 -5.50
CA GLN A 225 -1.86 10.78 -4.13
C GLN A 225 -2.54 9.43 -3.94
N THR A 226 -2.11 8.71 -2.92
CA THR A 226 -2.74 7.46 -2.49
C THR A 226 -3.32 7.62 -1.09
N PHE A 227 -4.38 6.87 -0.85
CA PHE A 227 -4.97 6.66 0.46
C PHE A 227 -4.91 5.16 0.76
N ASN A 228 -4.27 4.83 1.86
CA ASN A 228 -3.92 3.46 2.19
C ASN A 228 -4.53 3.10 3.54
N LEU A 229 -5.06 1.87 3.66
CA LEU A 229 -5.65 1.36 4.89
C LEU A 229 -5.24 -0.08 5.10
N SER A 230 -5.06 -0.46 6.36
CA SER A 230 -4.87 -1.86 6.76
C SER A 230 -5.97 -2.29 7.71
N PHE A 231 -6.47 -3.52 7.53
CA PHE A 231 -7.56 -4.09 8.31
C PHE A 231 -7.18 -5.48 8.80
N LYS A 232 -7.35 -5.71 10.09
CA LYS A 232 -7.32 -7.05 10.66
C LYS A 232 -8.62 -7.78 10.33
N VAL A 233 -8.50 -9.02 9.89
CA VAL A 233 -9.62 -9.94 9.68
C VAL A 233 -9.92 -10.62 10.99
N VAL A 234 -11.13 -10.48 11.50
CA VAL A 234 -11.56 -11.07 12.77
C VAL A 234 -12.65 -12.10 12.48
N LYS A 235 -12.34 -13.37 12.65
CA LYS A 235 -13.29 -14.47 12.46
C LYS A 235 -14.42 -14.35 13.49
N LYS A 236 -15.68 -14.49 13.04
CA LYS A 236 -16.88 -14.54 13.89
C LYS A 236 -17.13 -15.91 14.47
#